data_1b0ab4d9425c25a41d990d265e0a7c9d
#
_entry.id   1b0ab4d9425c25a41d990d265e0a7c9d
#
_cell.length_a   1.000
_cell.length_b   1.000
_cell.length_c   1.000
_cell.angle_alpha   90.00
_cell.angle_beta   90.00
_cell.angle_gamma   90.00
#
_symmetry.space_group_name_H-M   'P 1'
#
loop_
_entity.id
_entity.type
_entity.pdbx_description
1 polymer ?
#
loop_
_entity_poly.entity_id
_entity_poly.type
_entity_poly.pdbx_seq_one_letter_code
_entity_poly.pdbx_strand_id
1 'polypeptide(L)'
;MHKIVEFSKFIKNSCPWIWNFIEFCNGLFVRLFYGRKIDSAIASALCNIGSEYAYKRLTKSHVEQLVQFISQQPAGFDTFFKPHGFTAKDFKRVLTNGTFILIGVFDGEKLIGYCFIRFFINKSAFRGKIVDKEYQGRGIAKQMGLIMSKVASNAGFRVYATISKDNVASLKSAKYGSSIEVIKELPDNYLYVEIKENR
;
A
#
# COMPACT_ATOMS: atom_id res chain seq x y z
N MET A 1 17.92 8.93 -14.15
CA MET A 1 17.01 8.37 -13.12
C MET A 1 17.74 7.84 -11.88
N HIS A 2 18.90 7.18 -12.01
CA HIS A 2 19.71 6.72 -10.87
C HIS A 2 20.12 7.88 -9.93
N LYS A 3 20.61 8.99 -10.47
CA LYS A 3 20.98 10.20 -9.69
C LYS A 3 19.83 10.80 -8.88
N ILE A 4 18.59 10.73 -9.38
CA ILE A 4 17.41 11.27 -8.66
C ILE A 4 17.07 10.39 -7.45
N VAL A 5 17.20 9.08 -7.58
CA VAL A 5 16.95 8.14 -6.46
C VAL A 5 18.04 8.29 -5.39
N GLU A 6 19.31 8.43 -5.79
CA GLU A 6 20.42 8.67 -4.86
C GLU A 6 20.28 10.04 -4.17
N PHE A 7 19.93 11.07 -4.93
CA PHE A 7 19.66 12.41 -4.38
C PHE A 7 18.48 12.41 -3.40
N SER A 8 17.40 11.67 -3.71
CA SER A 8 16.27 11.54 -2.80
C SER A 8 16.61 10.78 -1.50
N LYS A 9 17.46 9.74 -1.59
CA LYS A 9 18.00 9.04 -0.41
C LYS A 9 18.92 9.96 0.41
N PHE A 10 19.76 10.73 -0.27
CA PHE A 10 20.65 11.72 0.38
C PHE A 10 19.83 12.76 1.15
N ILE A 11 18.83 13.39 0.53
CA ILE A 11 17.96 14.38 1.21
C ILE A 11 17.25 13.75 2.40
N LYS A 12 16.70 12.54 2.24
CA LYS A 12 16.00 11.84 3.32
C LYS A 12 16.88 11.59 4.54
N ASN A 13 18.15 11.27 4.31
CA ASN A 13 19.10 10.93 5.38
C ASN A 13 19.82 12.17 5.95
N SER A 14 20.17 13.13 5.11
CA SER A 14 20.97 14.31 5.49
C SER A 14 20.11 15.51 5.92
N CYS A 15 18.89 15.63 5.36
CA CYS A 15 17.99 16.75 5.62
C CYS A 15 16.55 16.27 5.83
N PRO A 16 16.23 15.55 6.93
CA PRO A 16 14.92 14.97 7.15
C PRO A 16 13.76 15.97 7.14
N TRP A 17 14.01 17.23 7.51
CA TRP A 17 13.01 18.30 7.49
C TRP A 17 12.59 18.69 6.07
N ILE A 18 13.53 18.72 5.11
CA ILE A 18 13.21 18.96 3.69
C ILE A 18 12.36 17.82 3.15
N TRP A 19 12.72 16.58 3.50
CA TRP A 19 11.94 15.40 3.10
C TRP A 19 10.51 15.48 3.67
N ASN A 20 10.37 15.81 4.94
CA ASN A 20 9.06 15.96 5.57
C ASN A 20 8.23 17.09 4.92
N PHE A 21 8.88 18.18 4.51
CA PHE A 21 8.22 19.28 3.78
C PHE A 21 7.72 18.82 2.39
N ILE A 22 8.55 18.09 1.64
CA ILE A 22 8.16 17.50 0.34
C ILE A 22 6.96 16.56 0.51
N GLU A 23 7.01 15.70 1.52
CA GLU A 23 5.90 14.78 1.86
C GLU A 23 4.63 15.55 2.24
N PHE A 24 4.76 16.62 3.01
CA PHE A 24 3.64 17.48 3.38
C PHE A 24 3.02 18.16 2.15
N CYS A 25 3.85 18.75 1.28
CA CYS A 25 3.39 19.36 0.03
C CYS A 25 2.69 18.34 -0.87
N ASN A 26 3.29 17.16 -1.07
CA ASN A 26 2.64 16.08 -1.83
C ASN A 26 1.27 15.71 -1.19
N GLY A 27 1.21 15.62 0.15
CA GLY A 27 -0.02 15.33 0.88
C GLY A 27 -1.11 16.37 0.63
N LEU A 28 -0.75 17.64 0.74
CA LEU A 28 -1.66 18.76 0.54
C LEU A 28 -2.19 18.79 -0.90
N PHE A 29 -1.31 18.69 -1.89
CA PHE A 29 -1.69 18.71 -3.31
C PHE A 29 -2.57 17.52 -3.68
N VAL A 30 -2.19 16.31 -3.30
CA VAL A 30 -3.00 15.11 -3.59
C VAL A 30 -4.38 15.25 -2.95
N ARG A 31 -4.45 15.71 -1.71
CA ARG A 31 -5.75 15.88 -1.02
C ARG A 31 -6.61 16.96 -1.68
N LEU A 32 -6.00 18.07 -2.07
CA LEU A 32 -6.72 19.20 -2.69
C LEU A 32 -7.26 18.84 -4.08
N PHE A 33 -6.44 18.23 -4.94
CA PHE A 33 -6.80 17.99 -6.34
C PHE A 33 -7.47 16.64 -6.58
N TYR A 34 -7.14 15.62 -5.78
CA TYR A 34 -7.60 14.25 -6.01
C TYR A 34 -8.40 13.66 -4.85
N GLY A 35 -8.45 14.33 -3.69
CA GLY A 35 -9.06 13.78 -2.48
C GLY A 35 -10.47 13.26 -2.68
N ARG A 36 -11.35 14.05 -3.31
CA ARG A 36 -12.75 13.64 -3.59
C ARG A 36 -12.83 12.40 -4.50
N LYS A 37 -11.98 12.35 -5.55
CA LYS A 37 -11.94 11.20 -6.46
C LYS A 37 -11.44 9.95 -5.76
N ILE A 38 -10.41 10.09 -4.92
CA ILE A 38 -9.86 8.98 -4.13
C ILE A 38 -10.92 8.48 -3.14
N ASP A 39 -11.58 9.36 -2.40
CA ASP A 39 -12.60 8.97 -1.42
C ASP A 39 -13.79 8.26 -2.10
N SER A 40 -14.27 8.76 -3.24
CA SER A 40 -15.30 8.11 -4.06
C SER A 40 -14.86 6.75 -4.61
N ALA A 41 -13.61 6.67 -5.09
CA ALA A 41 -13.05 5.42 -5.61
C ALA A 41 -12.93 4.35 -4.50
N ILE A 42 -12.56 4.75 -3.28
CA ILE A 42 -12.51 3.84 -2.13
C ILE A 42 -13.92 3.34 -1.79
N ALA A 43 -14.90 4.24 -1.67
CA ALA A 43 -16.28 3.87 -1.37
C ALA A 43 -16.83 2.87 -2.42
N SER A 44 -16.63 3.16 -3.71
CA SER A 44 -17.01 2.26 -4.81
C SER A 44 -16.29 0.92 -4.77
N ALA A 45 -15.00 0.89 -4.44
CA ALA A 45 -14.22 -0.35 -4.43
C ALA A 45 -14.54 -1.25 -3.22
N LEU A 46 -14.98 -0.65 -2.10
CA LEU A 46 -15.37 -1.36 -0.88
C LEU A 46 -16.85 -1.74 -0.85
N CYS A 47 -17.66 -1.21 -1.77
CA CYS A 47 -19.07 -1.58 -1.88
C CYS A 47 -19.20 -2.98 -2.51
N ASN A 48 -20.03 -3.82 -1.90
CA ASN A 48 -20.40 -5.14 -2.42
C ASN A 48 -19.22 -6.09 -2.71
N ILE A 49 -18.25 -6.15 -1.80
CA ILE A 49 -17.19 -7.15 -1.86
C ILE A 49 -17.82 -8.52 -1.47
N GLY A 50 -17.95 -9.44 -2.43
CA GLY A 50 -18.37 -10.80 -2.19
C GLY A 50 -17.28 -11.61 -1.47
N SER A 51 -17.14 -11.41 -0.16
CA SER A 51 -16.13 -12.06 0.68
C SER A 51 -16.72 -12.34 2.06
N GLU A 52 -16.29 -13.43 2.69
CA GLU A 52 -16.59 -13.72 4.10
C GLU A 52 -15.93 -12.71 5.06
N TYR A 53 -14.86 -12.03 4.60
CA TYR A 53 -14.11 -11.04 5.38
C TYR A 53 -14.58 -9.61 5.09
N ALA A 54 -14.59 -8.78 6.15
CA ALA A 54 -14.93 -7.37 6.01
C ALA A 54 -13.71 -6.54 5.61
N TYR A 55 -13.86 -5.68 4.59
CA TYR A 55 -12.82 -4.75 4.13
C TYR A 55 -13.21 -3.33 4.52
N LYS A 56 -12.38 -2.65 5.31
CA LYS A 56 -12.68 -1.31 5.82
C LYS A 56 -11.48 -0.38 5.65
N ARG A 57 -11.76 0.88 5.34
CA ARG A 57 -10.73 1.92 5.42
C ARG A 57 -10.30 2.09 6.87
N LEU A 58 -8.99 2.02 7.12
CA LEU A 58 -8.43 2.21 8.45
C LEU A 58 -8.29 3.71 8.76
N THR A 59 -8.53 4.05 10.02
CA THR A 59 -8.44 5.40 10.58
C THR A 59 -7.58 5.38 11.85
N LYS A 60 -7.40 6.52 12.48
CA LYS A 60 -6.64 6.61 13.75
C LYS A 60 -7.19 5.72 14.87
N SER A 61 -8.49 5.40 14.86
CA SER A 61 -9.10 4.49 15.84
C SER A 61 -8.61 3.04 15.75
N HIS A 62 -8.00 2.67 14.60
CA HIS A 62 -7.50 1.31 14.38
C HIS A 62 -6.00 1.15 14.68
N VAL A 63 -5.35 2.19 15.27
CA VAL A 63 -3.90 2.15 15.52
C VAL A 63 -3.51 1.00 16.46
N GLU A 64 -4.29 0.76 17.50
CA GLU A 64 -4.03 -0.32 18.46
C GLU A 64 -4.14 -1.68 17.80
N GLN A 65 -5.17 -1.89 16.97
CA GLN A 65 -5.35 -3.13 16.20
C GLN A 65 -4.20 -3.35 15.21
N LEU A 66 -3.70 -2.28 14.56
CA LEU A 66 -2.52 -2.37 13.66
C LEU A 66 -1.26 -2.76 14.41
N VAL A 67 -1.00 -2.17 15.58
CA VAL A 67 0.15 -2.52 16.43
C VAL A 67 0.03 -3.96 16.90
N GLN A 68 -1.14 -4.36 17.38
CA GLN A 68 -1.41 -5.74 17.81
C GLN A 68 -1.22 -6.73 16.66
N PHE A 69 -1.76 -6.43 15.46
CA PHE A 69 -1.58 -7.25 14.27
C PHE A 69 -0.10 -7.47 13.96
N ILE A 70 0.70 -6.42 13.98
CA ILE A 70 2.15 -6.51 13.70
C ILE A 70 2.89 -7.30 14.78
N SER A 71 2.56 -7.12 16.06
CA SER A 71 3.21 -7.84 17.16
C SER A 71 2.97 -9.36 17.14
N GLN A 72 1.91 -9.79 16.47
CA GLN A 72 1.54 -11.21 16.32
C GLN A 72 2.18 -11.86 15.09
N GLN A 73 2.83 -11.08 14.22
CA GLN A 73 3.47 -11.65 13.04
C GLN A 73 4.77 -12.39 13.41
N PRO A 74 5.10 -13.47 12.69
CA PRO A 74 6.35 -14.21 12.94
C PRO A 74 7.58 -13.35 12.67
N ALA A 75 8.70 -13.70 13.26
CA ALA A 75 9.99 -13.03 13.00
C ALA A 75 10.28 -13.03 11.48
N GLY A 76 10.76 -11.91 10.96
CA GLY A 76 11.10 -11.77 9.55
C GLY A 76 9.90 -11.48 8.63
N PHE A 77 8.69 -11.27 9.17
CA PHE A 77 7.51 -10.89 8.35
C PHE A 77 7.77 -9.65 7.50
N ASP A 78 8.62 -8.75 7.99
CA ASP A 78 8.96 -7.48 7.36
C ASP A 78 10.06 -7.60 6.27
N THR A 79 10.61 -8.80 6.03
CA THR A 79 11.63 -9.05 5.01
C THR A 79 11.18 -8.51 3.63
N PHE A 80 9.93 -8.72 3.28
CA PHE A 80 9.37 -8.27 2.00
C PHE A 80 8.36 -7.13 2.12
N PHE A 81 8.03 -6.72 3.36
CA PHE A 81 6.98 -5.72 3.60
C PHE A 81 7.41 -4.69 4.63
N LYS A 82 8.03 -3.61 4.16
CA LYS A 82 8.51 -2.50 4.99
C LYS A 82 8.14 -1.13 4.42
N PRO A 83 6.82 -0.85 4.25
CA PRO A 83 6.37 0.41 3.63
C PRO A 83 6.59 1.64 4.52
N HIS A 84 6.58 1.44 5.84
CA HIS A 84 6.73 2.43 6.89
C HIS A 84 7.18 1.74 8.18
N GLY A 85 7.47 2.51 9.25
CA GLY A 85 7.67 1.94 10.57
C GLY A 85 6.37 1.36 11.15
N PHE A 86 6.49 0.47 12.13
CA PHE A 86 5.35 -0.29 12.66
C PHE A 86 5.00 0.09 14.10
N THR A 87 5.51 1.21 14.60
CA THR A 87 5.12 1.73 15.92
C THR A 87 3.78 2.45 15.86
N ALA A 88 3.12 2.63 17.00
CA ALA A 88 1.89 3.42 17.10
C ALA A 88 2.07 4.85 16.54
N LYS A 89 3.24 5.46 16.75
CA LYS A 89 3.60 6.77 16.21
C LYS A 89 3.66 6.76 14.68
N ASP A 90 4.24 5.69 14.10
CA ASP A 90 4.34 5.54 12.65
C ASP A 90 2.97 5.35 12.01
N PHE A 91 2.12 4.50 12.58
CA PHE A 91 0.75 4.32 12.10
C PHE A 91 -0.07 5.60 12.21
N LYS A 92 0.01 6.34 13.33
CA LYS A 92 -0.64 7.65 13.47
C LYS A 92 -0.20 8.61 12.37
N ARG A 93 1.11 8.67 12.09
CA ARG A 93 1.67 9.51 11.01
C ARG A 93 1.13 9.12 9.64
N VAL A 94 1.16 7.83 9.30
CA VAL A 94 0.68 7.31 8.01
C VAL A 94 -0.81 7.56 7.83
N LEU A 95 -1.63 7.30 8.85
CA LEU A 95 -3.09 7.50 8.80
C LEU A 95 -3.51 8.97 8.80
N THR A 96 -2.61 9.89 9.19
CA THR A 96 -2.83 11.34 9.10
C THR A 96 -2.39 11.90 7.75
N ASN A 97 -1.46 11.23 7.08
CA ASN A 97 -0.96 11.65 5.78
C ASN A 97 -2.03 11.40 4.71
N GLY A 98 -2.53 12.49 4.10
CA GLY A 98 -3.60 12.43 3.09
C GLY A 98 -3.28 11.66 1.82
N THR A 99 -2.01 11.25 1.60
CA THR A 99 -1.59 10.44 0.45
C THR A 99 -1.63 8.95 0.72
N PHE A 100 -1.60 8.52 1.98
CA PHE A 100 -1.68 7.12 2.37
C PHE A 100 -3.12 6.72 2.67
N ILE A 101 -3.58 5.68 2.02
CA ILE A 101 -4.83 5.00 2.33
C ILE A 101 -4.49 3.59 2.79
N LEU A 102 -4.92 3.24 3.99
CA LEU A 102 -4.82 1.89 4.52
C LEU A 102 -6.22 1.26 4.50
N ILE A 103 -6.29 0.03 4.01
CA ILE A 103 -7.51 -0.80 4.01
C ILE A 103 -7.20 -2.07 4.78
N GLY A 104 -7.90 -2.27 5.88
CA GLY A 104 -7.83 -3.47 6.71
C GLY A 104 -8.80 -4.55 6.25
N VAL A 105 -8.44 -5.78 6.52
CA VAL A 105 -9.28 -6.96 6.36
C VAL A 105 -9.56 -7.55 7.73
N PHE A 106 -10.81 -7.81 8.01
CA PHE A 106 -11.29 -8.25 9.32
C PHE A 106 -12.03 -9.57 9.22
N ASP A 107 -11.73 -10.47 10.15
CA ASP A 107 -12.54 -11.63 10.48
C ASP A 107 -13.24 -11.31 11.82
N GLY A 108 -14.55 -11.02 11.74
CA GLY A 108 -15.24 -10.39 12.85
C GLY A 108 -14.59 -9.04 13.24
N GLU A 109 -14.05 -8.98 14.45
CA GLU A 109 -13.33 -7.81 14.97
C GLU A 109 -11.80 -7.93 14.83
N LYS A 110 -11.27 -9.13 14.52
CA LYS A 110 -9.84 -9.37 14.39
C LYS A 110 -9.31 -8.80 13.07
N LEU A 111 -8.32 -7.92 13.13
CA LEU A 111 -7.58 -7.49 11.94
C LEU A 111 -6.65 -8.64 11.50
N ILE A 112 -6.88 -9.16 10.29
CA ILE A 112 -6.16 -10.32 9.72
C ILE A 112 -5.24 -9.96 8.57
N GLY A 113 -5.19 -8.68 8.21
CA GLY A 113 -4.30 -8.17 7.18
C GLY A 113 -4.63 -6.74 6.82
N TYR A 114 -3.71 -6.08 6.16
CA TYR A 114 -3.99 -4.77 5.58
C TYR A 114 -3.20 -4.54 4.29
N CYS A 115 -3.71 -3.64 3.46
CA CYS A 115 -2.99 -3.12 2.31
C CYS A 115 -2.95 -1.61 2.36
N PHE A 116 -2.00 -1.03 1.63
CA PHE A 116 -1.89 0.41 1.50
C PHE A 116 -1.78 0.83 0.04
N ILE A 117 -2.26 2.04 -0.23
CA ILE A 117 -2.03 2.77 -1.47
C ILE A 117 -1.48 4.14 -1.09
N ARG A 118 -0.33 4.49 -1.65
CA ARG A 118 0.27 5.81 -1.49
C ARG A 118 0.22 6.55 -2.81
N PHE A 119 -0.45 7.70 -2.83
CA PHE A 119 -0.67 8.52 -4.01
C PHE A 119 0.37 9.63 -4.13
N PHE A 120 0.72 9.97 -5.38
CA PHE A 120 1.65 11.05 -5.70
C PHE A 120 1.05 12.02 -6.70
N ILE A 121 1.49 13.29 -6.64
CA ILE A 121 0.98 14.36 -7.50
C ILE A 121 1.10 14.07 -9.00
N ASN A 122 2.09 13.30 -9.40
CA ASN A 122 2.33 12.88 -10.80
C ASN A 122 1.37 11.79 -11.29
N LYS A 123 0.25 11.55 -10.61
CA LYS A 123 -0.72 10.49 -10.89
C LYS A 123 -0.14 9.07 -10.85
N SER A 124 0.92 8.86 -10.10
CA SER A 124 1.37 7.52 -9.74
C SER A 124 0.88 7.13 -8.35
N ALA A 125 0.67 5.85 -8.13
CA ALA A 125 0.35 5.28 -6.84
C ALA A 125 1.28 4.09 -6.57
N PHE A 126 1.73 3.95 -5.34
CA PHE A 126 2.52 2.82 -4.89
C PHE A 126 1.72 1.98 -3.91
N ARG A 127 1.78 0.66 -4.03
CA ARG A 127 0.96 -0.24 -3.22
C ARG A 127 1.75 -1.38 -2.59
N GLY A 128 1.22 -1.90 -1.47
CA GLY A 128 1.70 -3.10 -0.83
C GLY A 128 0.63 -3.70 0.06
N LYS A 129 0.83 -4.95 0.49
CA LYS A 129 -0.13 -5.69 1.29
C LYS A 129 0.54 -6.75 2.15
N ILE A 130 -0.08 -7.04 3.28
CA ILE A 130 0.31 -8.10 4.20
C ILE A 130 -0.94 -8.82 4.70
N VAL A 131 -0.86 -10.14 4.82
CA VAL A 131 -1.91 -11.02 5.35
C VAL A 131 -1.30 -11.86 6.45
N ASP A 132 -2.00 -12.00 7.56
CA ASP A 132 -1.66 -12.88 8.66
C ASP A 132 -1.34 -14.28 8.13
N LYS A 133 -0.27 -14.88 8.66
CA LYS A 133 0.22 -16.21 8.21
C LYS A 133 -0.87 -17.28 8.27
N GLU A 134 -1.73 -17.25 9.32
CA GLU A 134 -2.79 -18.21 9.51
C GLU A 134 -3.95 -18.06 8.49
N TYR A 135 -4.04 -16.90 7.84
CA TYR A 135 -5.06 -16.56 6.85
C TYR A 135 -4.54 -16.57 5.41
N GLN A 136 -3.28 -16.94 5.20
CA GLN A 136 -2.73 -17.08 3.85
C GLN A 136 -3.38 -18.24 3.09
N GLY A 137 -3.33 -18.18 1.76
CA GLY A 137 -3.97 -19.21 0.91
C GLY A 137 -5.47 -19.05 0.67
N ARG A 138 -6.17 -18.21 1.45
CA ARG A 138 -7.62 -17.99 1.39
C ARG A 138 -8.08 -16.91 0.41
N GLY A 139 -7.23 -16.49 -0.52
CA GLY A 139 -7.60 -15.49 -1.54
C GLY A 139 -7.55 -14.02 -1.09
N ILE A 140 -7.34 -13.72 0.20
CA ILE A 140 -7.37 -12.38 0.77
C ILE A 140 -6.40 -11.41 0.04
N ALA A 141 -5.16 -11.85 -0.20
CA ALA A 141 -4.16 -11.05 -0.91
C ALA A 141 -4.56 -10.73 -2.36
N LYS A 142 -5.29 -11.63 -3.02
CA LYS A 142 -5.85 -11.41 -4.36
C LYS A 142 -6.93 -10.33 -4.31
N GLN A 143 -7.89 -10.46 -3.38
CA GLN A 143 -8.97 -9.49 -3.18
C GLN A 143 -8.43 -8.09 -2.84
N MET A 144 -7.45 -7.99 -1.92
CA MET A 144 -6.74 -6.73 -1.66
C MET A 144 -6.15 -6.13 -2.94
N GLY A 145 -5.55 -6.98 -3.78
CA GLY A 145 -4.98 -6.58 -5.07
C GLY A 145 -6.01 -5.94 -5.99
N LEU A 146 -7.18 -6.57 -6.14
CA LEU A 146 -8.31 -6.07 -6.94
C LEU A 146 -8.84 -4.74 -6.39
N ILE A 147 -9.04 -4.64 -5.08
CA ILE A 147 -9.50 -3.41 -4.43
C ILE A 147 -8.52 -2.26 -4.71
N MET A 148 -7.22 -2.49 -4.49
CA MET A 148 -6.21 -1.46 -4.72
C MET A 148 -6.13 -1.02 -6.17
N SER A 149 -6.23 -1.95 -7.14
CA SER A 149 -6.27 -1.64 -8.57
C SER A 149 -7.50 -0.80 -8.91
N LYS A 150 -8.69 -1.23 -8.45
CA LYS A 150 -9.96 -0.52 -8.68
C LYS A 150 -9.95 0.89 -8.09
N VAL A 151 -9.43 1.06 -6.86
CA VAL A 151 -9.30 2.38 -6.23
C VAL A 151 -8.40 3.30 -7.06
N ALA A 152 -7.23 2.82 -7.46
CA ALA A 152 -6.28 3.65 -8.20
C ALA A 152 -6.78 3.97 -9.61
N SER A 153 -7.33 2.99 -10.34
CA SER A 153 -7.89 3.15 -11.68
C SER A 153 -9.05 4.16 -11.69
N ASN A 154 -10.02 4.00 -10.78
CA ASN A 154 -11.17 4.90 -10.67
C ASN A 154 -10.75 6.33 -10.27
N ALA A 155 -9.66 6.48 -9.50
CA ALA A 155 -9.09 7.77 -9.17
C ALA A 155 -8.20 8.37 -10.28
N GLY A 156 -7.87 7.59 -11.33
CA GLY A 156 -7.06 8.01 -12.47
C GLY A 156 -5.55 7.96 -12.21
N PHE A 157 -5.08 7.01 -11.40
CA PHE A 157 -3.67 6.80 -11.06
C PHE A 157 -3.12 5.51 -11.65
N ARG A 158 -1.86 5.54 -12.09
CA ARG A 158 -1.08 4.35 -12.45
C ARG A 158 -0.50 3.70 -11.21
N VAL A 159 -0.52 2.38 -11.15
CA VAL A 159 -0.14 1.62 -9.95
C VAL A 159 1.22 0.97 -10.10
N TYR A 160 2.07 1.17 -9.11
CA TYR A 160 3.40 0.58 -9.04
C TYR A 160 3.59 -0.20 -7.75
N ALA A 161 4.48 -1.18 -7.81
CA ALA A 161 4.94 -1.93 -6.65
C ALA A 161 6.41 -2.33 -6.80
N THR A 162 7.05 -2.60 -5.68
CA THR A 162 8.33 -3.29 -5.63
C THR A 162 8.08 -4.69 -5.09
N ILE A 163 8.48 -5.73 -5.84
CA ILE A 163 8.24 -7.13 -5.46
C ILE A 163 9.56 -7.88 -5.58
N SER A 164 9.97 -8.58 -4.52
CA SER A 164 11.12 -9.49 -4.60
C SER A 164 10.79 -10.67 -5.51
N LYS A 165 11.76 -11.10 -6.34
CA LYS A 165 11.66 -12.31 -7.14
C LYS A 165 11.50 -13.55 -6.25
N ASP A 166 12.01 -13.50 -5.02
CA ASP A 166 11.93 -14.58 -4.04
C ASP A 166 10.53 -14.66 -3.39
N ASN A 167 9.73 -13.58 -3.46
CA ASN A 167 8.37 -13.55 -2.95
C ASN A 167 7.37 -14.05 -4.00
N VAL A 168 7.43 -15.36 -4.28
CA VAL A 168 6.57 -16.04 -5.28
C VAL A 168 5.07 -15.80 -4.99
N ALA A 169 4.66 -15.80 -3.71
CA ALA A 169 3.28 -15.57 -3.32
C ALA A 169 2.80 -14.16 -3.71
N SER A 170 3.65 -13.15 -3.49
CA SER A 170 3.35 -11.77 -3.90
C SER A 170 3.24 -11.63 -5.41
N LEU A 171 4.18 -12.24 -6.17
CA LEU A 171 4.14 -12.25 -7.63
C LEU A 171 2.86 -12.91 -8.17
N LYS A 172 2.50 -14.08 -7.64
CA LYS A 172 1.26 -14.78 -8.03
C LYS A 172 0.01 -13.94 -7.73
N SER A 173 -0.05 -13.35 -6.53
CA SER A 173 -1.21 -12.54 -6.14
C SER A 173 -1.30 -11.21 -6.87
N ALA A 174 -0.17 -10.65 -7.33
CA ALA A 174 -0.15 -9.40 -8.10
C ALA A 174 -0.63 -9.61 -9.55
N LYS A 175 -0.42 -10.80 -10.12
CA LYS A 175 -0.91 -11.18 -11.46
C LYS A 175 -2.40 -11.53 -11.49
N TYR A 176 -3.04 -11.69 -10.34
CA TYR A 176 -4.46 -12.06 -10.31
C TYR A 176 -5.33 -10.86 -10.68
N GLY A 177 -6.09 -10.97 -11.77
CA GLY A 177 -6.93 -9.90 -12.29
C GLY A 177 -6.18 -8.67 -12.80
N SER A 178 -4.85 -8.79 -12.97
CA SER A 178 -3.98 -7.69 -13.41
C SER A 178 -2.83 -8.24 -14.25
N SER A 179 -2.33 -7.45 -15.17
CA SER A 179 -1.04 -7.69 -15.83
C SER A 179 0.07 -6.95 -15.10
N ILE A 180 1.26 -7.55 -15.07
CA ILE A 180 2.46 -6.95 -14.49
C ILE A 180 3.43 -6.64 -15.62
N GLU A 181 3.81 -5.38 -15.74
CA GLU A 181 4.89 -4.94 -16.61
C GLU A 181 6.13 -4.62 -15.77
N VAL A 182 7.23 -5.30 -16.04
CA VAL A 182 8.51 -5.03 -15.35
C VAL A 182 9.12 -3.77 -15.95
N ILE A 183 9.16 -2.70 -15.16
CA ILE A 183 9.76 -1.43 -15.56
C ILE A 183 11.27 -1.46 -15.37
N LYS A 184 11.73 -2.09 -14.28
CA LYS A 184 13.14 -2.14 -13.93
C LYS A 184 13.43 -3.25 -12.92
N GLU A 185 14.58 -3.91 -13.08
CA GLU A 185 15.18 -4.70 -12.02
C GLU A 185 15.93 -3.79 -11.03
N LEU A 186 15.77 -4.06 -9.76
CA LEU A 186 16.40 -3.33 -8.66
C LEU A 186 17.44 -4.25 -7.98
N PRO A 187 18.38 -3.68 -7.20
CA PRO A 187 19.26 -4.47 -6.34
C PRO A 187 18.49 -5.43 -5.43
N ASP A 188 19.19 -6.39 -4.83
CA ASP A 188 18.64 -7.34 -3.84
C ASP A 188 17.46 -8.18 -4.39
N ASN A 189 17.53 -8.54 -5.68
CA ASN A 189 16.57 -9.41 -6.35
C ASN A 189 15.12 -8.86 -6.40
N TYR A 190 14.95 -7.51 -6.42
CA TYR A 190 13.65 -6.87 -6.52
C TYR A 190 13.29 -6.45 -7.95
N LEU A 191 11.99 -6.47 -8.25
CA LEU A 191 11.38 -5.93 -9.46
C LEU A 191 10.59 -4.67 -9.13
N TYR A 192 10.81 -3.59 -9.86
CA TYR A 192 9.91 -2.45 -9.91
C TYR A 192 8.93 -2.67 -11.05
N VAL A 193 7.66 -2.77 -10.74
CA VAL A 193 6.63 -3.17 -11.69
C VAL A 193 5.51 -2.14 -11.76
N GLU A 194 4.93 -1.96 -12.94
CA GLU A 194 3.61 -1.35 -13.14
C GLU A 194 2.57 -2.47 -13.14
N ILE A 195 1.45 -2.22 -12.46
CA ILE A 195 0.35 -3.17 -12.36
C ILE A 195 -0.85 -2.55 -13.07
N LYS A 196 -1.26 -3.18 -14.16
CA LYS A 196 -2.37 -2.76 -15.00
C LYS A 196 -3.56 -3.67 -14.78
N GLU A 197 -4.75 -3.09 -14.59
CA GLU A 197 -6.00 -3.84 -14.50
C GLU A 197 -6.28 -4.52 -15.84
N ASN A 198 -6.61 -5.80 -15.82
CA ASN A 198 -7.08 -6.48 -17.04
C ASN A 198 -8.50 -5.96 -17.35
N ARG A 199 -8.65 -5.40 -18.53
CA ARG A 199 -9.94 -4.95 -19.06
C ARG A 199 -10.79 -6.13 -19.47
#